data_0f77a542cb3fdda9ae8b305ff0a32745
#
_entry.id   0f77a542cb3fdda9ae8b305ff0a32745
#
_cell.length_a   1.000
_cell.length_b   1.000
_cell.length_c   1.000
_cell.angle_alpha   90.00
_cell.angle_beta   90.00
_cell.angle_gamma   90.00
#
_symmetry.space_group_name_H-M   'P 1'
#
loop_
_entity.id
_entity.type
_entity.pdbx_description
1 polymer ?
#
loop_
_entity_poly.entity_id
_entity_poly.type
_entity_poly.pdbx_seq_one_letter_code
_entity_poly.pdbx_strand_id
1 'polypeptide(L)'
;DLVRSRGLGDVYKRQIPSVEINDAPRFTWRGIMLDVSRHFYSKDEVKELLDVMALYKMNKFHWHLTDDQGWRIEIKKYPLLTEKGAWRKFNSHDKECIRQSKVNDNPDMAIPESKIRIVEGDTLYGGYYTQEDIKEVIAYAKVRGIDIVPEIDMPGHMLAAISNYEGVSCFDETGWGTTFSSPVCPGKDSAIEFCKNVYSELIELFPYKYVHIGGDEVEKTNWKKCPDCQKRMRDNKLKTEEELQSWFIHDMEKFFNDKGKEMIGWDEIIEGGLSKTATVMWWRSWAKNAPSKTTGQGNPIIFTPNGQFYLDYQEDKNSVANIYNYDPMSEIQNAEMQPLVLGVQGNVWCEWIPSRERMQYMAIPRLLAIAELGWSNPSQKDWNAFARRLANQFERLNIMNINYRIPDLEGFNKTNAFIGEGIVNITCLDPSAEIHYTTDGSVPTLQSPKYDGPVKVTETTDFTFRTFRPNGKPGDITTTRFIKSEYTPAVTAAPSNPGLKATWHEFKGNKCTEIEKAPVNGNYSIEDVMIPKKVKGNIGLIIKGYINAPQDDIYTFALLSDDGSTLVIDGEQVIDNDGPHGPREVVGQKALAKGYHPIEIRYFDQNGGQLKMKVSGNDGKEIPFTHLYAH
;
A
#
# COMPACT_ATOMS: atom_id res chain seq x y z
N ASP A 1 -40.15 38.02 7.39
CA ASP A 1 -38.90 38.26 8.12
C ASP A 1 -37.81 37.24 7.81
N LEU A 2 -38.15 36.01 7.41
CA LEU A 2 -37.15 35.04 6.95
C LEU A 2 -36.45 35.42 5.62
N VAL A 3 -37.07 36.27 4.83
CA VAL A 3 -36.52 36.73 3.54
C VAL A 3 -35.53 37.87 3.73
N ARG A 4 -35.65 38.68 4.81
CA ARG A 4 -34.72 39.79 5.08
C ARG A 4 -33.42 39.37 5.74
N SER A 5 -33.41 38.30 6.54
CA SER A 5 -32.17 37.76 7.16
C SER A 5 -31.30 36.98 6.18
N ARG A 6 -31.89 36.48 5.10
CA ARG A 6 -31.11 35.79 4.02
C ARG A 6 -30.40 36.76 3.06
N GLY A 7 -30.80 38.03 3.02
CA GLY A 7 -30.32 38.97 1.99
C GLY A 7 -28.89 39.47 2.22
N LEU A 8 -28.56 39.94 3.42
CA LEU A 8 -27.28 40.62 3.68
C LEU A 8 -26.18 39.64 4.18
N GLY A 9 -26.52 38.69 5.03
CA GLY A 9 -25.57 37.69 5.49
C GLY A 9 -25.12 36.72 4.39
N ASP A 10 -25.99 36.36 3.44
CA ASP A 10 -25.68 35.48 2.31
C ASP A 10 -24.85 36.20 1.22
N VAL A 11 -25.01 37.51 1.02
CA VAL A 11 -24.22 38.27 0.04
C VAL A 11 -22.74 38.31 0.49
N TYR A 12 -22.48 38.57 1.76
CA TYR A 12 -21.09 38.55 2.28
C TYR A 12 -20.47 37.17 2.33
N LYS A 13 -21.25 36.12 2.56
CA LYS A 13 -20.78 34.73 2.52
C LYS A 13 -20.49 34.19 1.11
N ARG A 14 -21.03 34.85 0.07
CA ARG A 14 -20.82 34.48 -1.34
C ARG A 14 -19.76 35.32 -2.04
N GLN A 15 -19.12 36.26 -1.34
CA GLN A 15 -18.03 37.03 -1.90
C GLN A 15 -16.77 36.21 -1.97
N ILE A 16 -16.17 36.14 -3.15
CA ILE A 16 -14.83 35.60 -3.35
C ILE A 16 -13.89 36.82 -3.30
N PRO A 17 -12.90 36.83 -2.38
CA PRO A 17 -11.91 37.90 -2.34
C PRO A 17 -11.15 37.97 -3.68
N SER A 18 -10.79 39.17 -4.08
CA SER A 18 -9.91 39.34 -5.25
C SER A 18 -8.56 38.74 -4.91
N VAL A 19 -8.13 37.76 -5.70
CA VAL A 19 -6.86 37.04 -5.51
C VAL A 19 -6.13 36.91 -6.84
N GLU A 20 -4.82 36.93 -6.78
CA GLU A 20 -3.96 36.53 -7.89
C GLU A 20 -3.51 35.07 -7.61
N ILE A 21 -3.77 34.19 -8.57
CA ILE A 21 -3.42 32.77 -8.46
C ILE A 21 -2.40 32.46 -9.55
N ASN A 22 -1.19 32.06 -9.12
CA ASN A 22 -0.15 31.52 -9.99
C ASN A 22 0.10 30.08 -9.54
N ASP A 23 -0.60 29.13 -10.14
CA ASP A 23 -0.60 27.73 -9.73
C ASP A 23 -0.72 26.82 -10.96
N ALA A 24 0.10 25.76 -10.99
CA ALA A 24 0.11 24.75 -12.03
C ALA A 24 0.52 23.39 -11.47
N PRO A 25 -0.02 22.29 -12.02
CA PRO A 25 0.38 20.96 -11.56
C PRO A 25 1.83 20.64 -11.95
N ARG A 26 2.54 19.96 -11.06
CA ARG A 26 3.87 19.41 -11.32
C ARG A 26 3.84 18.35 -12.43
N PHE A 27 2.83 17.48 -12.39
CA PHE A 27 2.68 16.37 -13.33
C PHE A 27 1.38 16.44 -14.11
N THR A 28 1.44 16.01 -15.37
CA THR A 28 0.26 15.89 -16.24
C THR A 28 -0.61 14.68 -15.90
N TRP A 29 -0.01 13.65 -15.29
CA TRP A 29 -0.71 12.45 -14.79
C TRP A 29 -0.81 12.47 -13.26
N ARG A 30 -2.02 12.52 -12.74
CA ARG A 30 -2.35 12.43 -11.32
C ARG A 30 -3.49 11.45 -11.18
N GLY A 31 -3.14 10.17 -11.02
CA GLY A 31 -4.06 9.04 -11.20
C GLY A 31 -4.44 8.32 -9.92
N ILE A 32 -5.57 7.61 -10.03
CA ILE A 32 -5.92 6.49 -9.16
C ILE A 32 -6.45 5.34 -10.00
N MET A 33 -6.04 4.13 -9.68
CA MET A 33 -6.60 2.89 -10.19
C MET A 33 -7.59 2.31 -9.18
N LEU A 34 -8.71 1.79 -9.68
CA LEU A 34 -9.65 0.99 -8.90
C LEU A 34 -9.83 -0.38 -9.59
N ASP A 35 -9.49 -1.42 -8.83
CA ASP A 35 -9.78 -2.80 -9.20
C ASP A 35 -11.25 -3.12 -8.91
N VAL A 36 -12.03 -3.23 -9.96
CA VAL A 36 -13.46 -3.62 -9.86
C VAL A 36 -13.66 -5.10 -10.16
N SER A 37 -12.59 -5.83 -10.46
CA SER A 37 -12.62 -7.25 -10.81
C SER A 37 -12.66 -8.14 -9.57
N ARG A 38 -11.71 -7.98 -8.63
CA ARG A 38 -11.65 -8.80 -7.43
C ARG A 38 -12.90 -8.58 -6.57
N HIS A 39 -13.23 -7.30 -6.31
CA HIS A 39 -14.55 -6.94 -5.80
C HIS A 39 -15.21 -5.87 -6.68
N PHE A 40 -16.50 -6.07 -6.98
CA PHE A 40 -17.26 -5.21 -7.90
C PHE A 40 -17.75 -3.93 -7.20
N TYR A 41 -17.66 -2.81 -7.89
CA TYR A 41 -18.21 -1.52 -7.49
C TYR A 41 -19.23 -1.05 -8.53
N SER A 42 -20.41 -0.63 -8.07
CA SER A 42 -21.43 -0.07 -8.96
C SER A 42 -20.97 1.23 -9.62
N LYS A 43 -21.61 1.62 -10.72
CA LYS A 43 -21.29 2.91 -11.39
C LYS A 43 -21.45 4.10 -10.46
N ASP A 44 -22.36 4.05 -9.49
CA ASP A 44 -22.57 5.14 -8.54
C ASP A 44 -21.45 5.21 -7.50
N GLU A 45 -20.95 4.07 -7.01
CA GLU A 45 -19.75 4.00 -6.15
C GLU A 45 -18.51 4.52 -6.91
N VAL A 46 -18.37 4.23 -8.20
CA VAL A 46 -17.30 4.78 -9.05
C VAL A 46 -17.44 6.29 -9.21
N LYS A 47 -18.65 6.81 -9.39
CA LYS A 47 -18.89 8.28 -9.49
C LYS A 47 -18.54 9.01 -8.19
N GLU A 48 -18.80 8.42 -7.02
CA GLU A 48 -18.38 8.99 -5.74
C GLU A 48 -16.84 9.13 -5.68
N LEU A 49 -16.09 8.12 -6.15
CA LEU A 49 -14.64 8.21 -6.24
C LEU A 49 -14.20 9.33 -7.20
N LEU A 50 -14.87 9.47 -8.36
CA LEU A 50 -14.60 10.56 -9.30
C LEU A 50 -14.88 11.94 -8.69
N ASP A 51 -15.87 12.09 -7.81
CA ASP A 51 -16.11 13.32 -7.06
C ASP A 51 -14.95 13.67 -6.11
N VAL A 52 -14.42 12.67 -5.41
CA VAL A 52 -13.23 12.85 -4.57
C VAL A 52 -12.00 13.20 -5.41
N MET A 53 -11.80 12.52 -6.54
CA MET A 53 -10.71 12.84 -7.47
C MET A 53 -10.78 14.28 -7.96
N ALA A 54 -11.96 14.73 -8.37
CA ALA A 54 -12.19 16.10 -8.84
C ALA A 54 -11.90 17.14 -7.76
N LEU A 55 -12.34 16.89 -6.52
CA LEU A 55 -12.09 17.77 -5.37
C LEU A 55 -10.59 17.98 -5.12
N TYR A 56 -9.78 16.93 -5.31
CA TYR A 56 -8.34 16.98 -5.08
C TYR A 56 -7.50 17.10 -6.37
N LYS A 57 -8.12 17.58 -7.46
CA LYS A 57 -7.45 17.90 -8.74
C LYS A 57 -6.72 16.69 -9.37
N MET A 58 -7.18 15.49 -9.10
CA MET A 58 -6.74 14.30 -9.82
C MET A 58 -7.46 14.22 -11.17
N ASN A 59 -6.77 13.70 -12.20
CA ASN A 59 -7.28 13.81 -13.56
C ASN A 59 -7.21 12.53 -14.41
N LYS A 60 -6.75 11.41 -13.84
CA LYS A 60 -6.69 10.12 -14.53
C LYS A 60 -7.33 9.05 -13.65
N PHE A 61 -8.43 8.48 -14.12
CA PHE A 61 -9.05 7.32 -13.51
C PHE A 61 -8.67 6.08 -14.30
N HIS A 62 -7.83 5.22 -13.74
CA HIS A 62 -7.47 3.93 -14.30
C HIS A 62 -8.47 2.89 -13.81
N TRP A 63 -9.26 2.37 -14.73
CA TRP A 63 -10.35 1.45 -14.44
C TRP A 63 -9.92 0.02 -14.78
N HIS A 64 -9.52 -0.75 -13.76
CA HIS A 64 -9.12 -2.14 -13.89
C HIS A 64 -10.38 -3.02 -13.97
N LEU A 65 -10.84 -3.27 -15.22
CA LEU A 65 -12.16 -3.82 -15.50
C LEU A 65 -12.20 -5.34 -15.49
N THR A 66 -11.07 -6.02 -15.60
CA THR A 66 -11.01 -7.47 -15.73
C THR A 66 -9.81 -8.05 -15.01
N ASP A 67 -10.00 -9.22 -14.43
CA ASP A 67 -8.97 -10.05 -13.84
C ASP A 67 -9.50 -11.49 -13.70
N ASP A 68 -8.72 -12.40 -13.10
CA ASP A 68 -9.08 -13.81 -12.89
C ASP A 68 -10.42 -14.02 -12.18
N GLN A 69 -10.77 -13.13 -11.25
CA GLN A 69 -11.93 -13.24 -10.38
C GLN A 69 -13.20 -12.64 -10.98
N GLY A 70 -13.10 -11.89 -12.09
CA GLY A 70 -14.28 -11.33 -12.69
C GLY A 70 -14.04 -10.47 -13.93
N TRP A 71 -14.96 -10.57 -14.86
CA TRP A 71 -15.05 -9.72 -16.06
C TRP A 71 -16.15 -8.69 -15.88
N ARG A 72 -15.83 -7.40 -15.91
CA ARG A 72 -16.78 -6.36 -15.46
C ARG A 72 -17.34 -5.46 -16.55
N ILE A 73 -17.00 -5.66 -17.82
CA ILE A 73 -17.49 -4.84 -18.93
C ILE A 73 -18.22 -5.67 -19.97
N GLU A 74 -19.40 -5.20 -20.41
CA GLU A 74 -20.15 -5.82 -21.48
C GLU A 74 -19.41 -5.75 -22.82
N ILE A 75 -19.17 -6.92 -23.42
CA ILE A 75 -18.67 -7.08 -24.79
C ILE A 75 -19.74 -7.81 -25.58
N LYS A 76 -20.44 -7.13 -26.47
CA LYS A 76 -21.62 -7.67 -27.16
C LYS A 76 -21.31 -8.88 -28.03
N LYS A 77 -20.11 -8.89 -28.63
CA LYS A 77 -19.63 -10.04 -29.40
C LYS A 77 -19.41 -11.28 -28.55
N TYR A 78 -19.14 -11.11 -27.26
CA TYR A 78 -18.78 -12.18 -26.33
C TYR A 78 -19.64 -12.14 -25.04
N PRO A 79 -20.97 -12.47 -25.13
CA PRO A 79 -21.91 -12.30 -24.01
C PRO A 79 -21.57 -13.14 -22.78
N LEU A 80 -20.95 -14.32 -22.92
CA LEU A 80 -20.56 -15.17 -21.80
C LEU A 80 -19.54 -14.50 -20.86
N LEU A 81 -18.83 -13.47 -21.33
CA LEU A 81 -17.92 -12.69 -20.47
C LEU A 81 -18.66 -12.04 -19.30
N THR A 82 -19.89 -11.59 -19.51
CA THR A 82 -20.72 -10.98 -18.45
C THR A 82 -21.79 -11.90 -17.90
N GLU A 83 -22.35 -12.80 -18.72
CA GLU A 83 -23.33 -13.77 -18.25
C GLU A 83 -22.73 -14.77 -17.24
N LYS A 84 -21.48 -15.21 -17.47
CA LYS A 84 -20.74 -16.18 -16.64
C LYS A 84 -19.50 -15.56 -16.02
N GLY A 85 -18.62 -14.95 -16.81
CA GLY A 85 -17.34 -14.43 -16.36
C GLY A 85 -17.42 -13.30 -15.32
N ALA A 86 -18.56 -12.60 -15.23
CA ALA A 86 -18.80 -11.60 -14.21
C ALA A 86 -19.25 -12.19 -12.85
N TRP A 87 -19.45 -13.50 -12.76
CA TRP A 87 -20.04 -14.15 -11.59
C TRP A 87 -19.21 -15.34 -11.14
N ARG A 88 -18.99 -15.47 -9.84
CA ARG A 88 -18.20 -16.56 -9.24
C ARG A 88 -18.77 -17.02 -7.92
N LYS A 89 -18.49 -18.25 -7.52
CA LYS A 89 -18.69 -18.69 -6.14
C LYS A 89 -17.75 -17.92 -5.20
N PHE A 90 -18.10 -17.82 -3.93
CA PHE A 90 -17.23 -17.19 -2.93
C PHE A 90 -15.88 -17.89 -2.87
N ASN A 91 -14.82 -17.12 -3.10
CA ASN A 91 -13.44 -17.59 -3.03
C ASN A 91 -12.85 -17.43 -1.60
N SER A 92 -11.55 -17.63 -1.45
CA SER A 92 -10.85 -17.48 -0.17
C SER A 92 -10.88 -16.04 0.35
N HIS A 93 -10.77 -15.05 -0.53
CA HIS A 93 -10.77 -13.63 -0.18
C HIS A 93 -12.14 -13.21 0.37
N ASP A 94 -13.25 -13.59 -0.30
CA ASP A 94 -14.61 -13.32 0.18
C ASP A 94 -14.85 -13.92 1.57
N LYS A 95 -14.44 -15.20 1.75
CA LYS A 95 -14.63 -15.92 3.02
C LYS A 95 -13.84 -15.25 4.14
N GLU A 96 -12.65 -14.78 3.85
CA GLU A 96 -11.82 -14.05 4.84
C GLU A 96 -12.42 -12.67 5.14
N CYS A 97 -12.89 -11.91 4.15
CA CYS A 97 -13.60 -10.66 4.38
C CYS A 97 -14.83 -10.86 5.29
N ILE A 98 -15.65 -11.89 5.02
CA ILE A 98 -16.80 -12.25 5.87
C ILE A 98 -16.35 -12.63 7.29
N ARG A 99 -15.25 -13.38 7.43
CA ARG A 99 -14.69 -13.73 8.72
C ARG A 99 -14.25 -12.51 9.50
N GLN A 100 -13.49 -11.62 8.86
CA GLN A 100 -13.01 -10.37 9.48
C GLN A 100 -14.14 -9.43 9.87
N SER A 101 -15.18 -9.33 9.04
CA SER A 101 -16.37 -8.55 9.37
C SER A 101 -16.99 -8.99 10.70
N LYS A 102 -17.06 -10.31 10.94
CA LYS A 102 -17.66 -10.88 12.17
C LYS A 102 -16.74 -10.82 13.37
N VAL A 103 -15.45 -11.20 13.20
CA VAL A 103 -14.49 -11.31 14.29
C VAL A 103 -14.11 -9.93 14.84
N ASN A 104 -13.97 -8.94 13.95
CA ASN A 104 -13.54 -7.59 14.31
C ASN A 104 -14.72 -6.61 14.48
N ASP A 105 -15.96 -7.09 14.39
CA ASP A 105 -17.18 -6.26 14.37
C ASP A 105 -17.04 -5.09 13.39
N ASN A 106 -16.51 -5.39 12.19
CA ASN A 106 -16.23 -4.40 11.15
C ASN A 106 -17.17 -4.57 9.95
N PRO A 107 -18.28 -3.83 9.88
CA PRO A 107 -19.23 -3.93 8.78
C PRO A 107 -18.64 -3.55 7.41
N ASP A 108 -17.56 -2.77 7.36
CA ASP A 108 -16.92 -2.36 6.11
C ASP A 108 -16.26 -3.55 5.39
N MET A 109 -16.02 -4.66 6.10
CA MET A 109 -15.51 -5.91 5.54
C MET A 109 -16.63 -6.88 5.08
N ALA A 110 -17.90 -6.52 5.25
CA ALA A 110 -19.01 -7.35 4.80
C ALA A 110 -19.16 -7.31 3.27
N ILE A 111 -19.50 -8.44 2.68
CA ILE A 111 -19.86 -8.51 1.26
C ILE A 111 -21.25 -7.87 1.08
N PRO A 112 -21.43 -6.84 0.25
CA PRO A 112 -22.72 -6.21 0.02
C PRO A 112 -23.72 -7.17 -0.64
N GLU A 113 -24.92 -7.28 -0.07
CA GLU A 113 -25.97 -8.16 -0.58
C GLU A 113 -26.37 -7.83 -2.03
N SER A 114 -26.30 -6.56 -2.42
CA SER A 114 -26.61 -6.11 -3.79
C SER A 114 -25.70 -6.70 -4.87
N LYS A 115 -24.56 -7.29 -4.46
CA LYS A 115 -23.56 -7.92 -5.34
C LYS A 115 -23.65 -9.45 -5.31
N ILE A 116 -24.71 -9.99 -4.68
CA ILE A 116 -24.96 -11.43 -4.53
C ILE A 116 -26.21 -11.82 -5.33
N ARG A 117 -26.13 -12.93 -6.03
CA ARG A 117 -27.30 -13.59 -6.65
C ARG A 117 -27.30 -15.07 -6.34
N ILE A 118 -28.49 -15.65 -6.31
CA ILE A 118 -28.68 -17.11 -6.17
C ILE A 118 -29.13 -17.67 -7.52
N VAL A 119 -28.36 -18.62 -8.05
CA VAL A 119 -28.65 -19.28 -9.31
C VAL A 119 -28.55 -20.78 -9.09
N GLU A 120 -29.67 -21.51 -9.33
CA GLU A 120 -29.73 -22.97 -9.20
C GLU A 120 -29.30 -23.50 -7.81
N GLY A 121 -29.47 -22.68 -6.76
CA GLY A 121 -29.09 -23.01 -5.39
C GLY A 121 -27.63 -22.59 -5.03
N ASP A 122 -26.81 -22.17 -5.98
CA ASP A 122 -25.49 -21.61 -5.74
C ASP A 122 -25.57 -20.12 -5.41
N THR A 123 -24.81 -19.70 -4.39
CA THR A 123 -24.63 -18.30 -4.06
C THR A 123 -23.43 -17.75 -4.87
N LEU A 124 -23.70 -16.79 -5.74
CA LEU A 124 -22.69 -16.17 -6.61
C LEU A 124 -22.49 -14.71 -6.25
N TYR A 125 -21.24 -14.30 -6.26
CA TYR A 125 -20.79 -12.91 -6.15
C TYR A 125 -20.44 -12.36 -7.52
N GLY A 126 -20.81 -11.09 -7.78
CA GLY A 126 -20.39 -10.44 -9.01
C GLY A 126 -21.18 -9.18 -9.35
N GLY A 127 -21.08 -8.81 -10.61
CA GLY A 127 -21.67 -7.63 -11.23
C GLY A 127 -20.86 -7.21 -12.45
N TYR A 128 -21.43 -6.39 -13.30
CA TYR A 128 -20.76 -5.84 -14.46
C TYR A 128 -21.40 -4.51 -14.88
N TYR A 129 -20.72 -3.78 -15.75
CA TYR A 129 -21.23 -2.56 -16.39
C TYR A 129 -21.71 -2.88 -17.79
N THR A 130 -22.93 -2.43 -18.12
CA THR A 130 -23.38 -2.35 -19.50
C THR A 130 -22.60 -1.29 -20.25
N GLN A 131 -22.59 -1.34 -21.58
CA GLN A 131 -21.96 -0.26 -22.37
C GLN A 131 -22.58 1.11 -22.09
N GLU A 132 -23.86 1.17 -21.75
CA GLU A 132 -24.54 2.41 -21.37
C GLU A 132 -24.06 2.91 -20.00
N ASP A 133 -23.84 2.03 -19.02
CA ASP A 133 -23.23 2.40 -17.73
C ASP A 133 -21.82 3.00 -17.93
N ILE A 134 -21.01 2.39 -18.81
CA ILE A 134 -19.68 2.90 -19.15
C ILE A 134 -19.78 4.30 -19.74
N LYS A 135 -20.67 4.53 -20.72
CA LYS A 135 -20.86 5.86 -21.34
C LYS A 135 -21.32 6.90 -20.32
N GLU A 136 -22.18 6.52 -19.40
CA GLU A 136 -22.64 7.39 -18.31
C GLU A 136 -21.49 7.81 -17.40
N VAL A 137 -20.62 6.87 -16.98
CA VAL A 137 -19.46 7.16 -16.15
C VAL A 137 -18.43 8.03 -16.89
N ILE A 138 -18.20 7.76 -18.18
CA ILE A 138 -17.31 8.58 -19.02
C ILE A 138 -17.83 10.03 -19.11
N ALA A 139 -19.12 10.21 -19.35
CA ALA A 139 -19.71 11.53 -19.40
C ALA A 139 -19.60 12.26 -18.05
N TYR A 140 -19.80 11.53 -16.95
CA TYR A 140 -19.67 12.04 -15.59
C TYR A 140 -18.24 12.48 -15.25
N ALA A 141 -17.23 11.69 -15.65
CA ALA A 141 -15.82 12.01 -15.48
C ALA A 141 -15.39 13.23 -16.31
N LYS A 142 -15.86 13.30 -17.56
CA LYS A 142 -15.50 14.39 -18.51
C LYS A 142 -15.80 15.78 -17.97
N VAL A 143 -16.97 15.99 -17.36
CA VAL A 143 -17.35 17.31 -16.82
C VAL A 143 -16.55 17.67 -15.57
N ARG A 144 -15.79 16.73 -15.02
CA ARG A 144 -14.86 16.89 -13.88
C ARG A 144 -13.41 17.03 -14.31
N GLY A 145 -13.13 17.03 -15.63
CA GLY A 145 -11.78 17.10 -16.15
C GLY A 145 -10.97 15.82 -15.91
N ILE A 146 -11.64 14.67 -15.76
CA ILE A 146 -11.02 13.36 -15.52
C ILE A 146 -11.13 12.53 -16.80
N ASP A 147 -9.99 12.07 -17.30
CA ASP A 147 -9.91 11.07 -18.36
C ASP A 147 -9.94 9.67 -17.76
N ILE A 148 -10.69 8.75 -18.39
CA ILE A 148 -10.75 7.36 -17.99
C ILE A 148 -9.82 6.53 -18.88
N VAL A 149 -8.94 5.75 -18.23
CA VAL A 149 -8.05 4.79 -18.87
C VAL A 149 -8.58 3.40 -18.56
N PRO A 150 -9.19 2.71 -19.53
CA PRO A 150 -9.66 1.35 -19.33
C PRO A 150 -8.50 0.36 -19.36
N GLU A 151 -8.56 -0.64 -18.49
CA GLU A 151 -7.68 -1.81 -18.52
C GLU A 151 -8.48 -3.08 -18.76
N ILE A 152 -8.04 -3.85 -19.74
CA ILE A 152 -8.34 -5.27 -19.89
C ILE A 152 -6.99 -5.98 -19.81
N ASP A 153 -6.73 -6.65 -18.70
CA ASP A 153 -5.44 -7.26 -18.49
C ASP A 153 -5.21 -8.46 -19.43
N MET A 154 -4.10 -8.42 -20.16
CA MET A 154 -3.69 -9.45 -21.11
C MET A 154 -2.16 -9.52 -21.20
N PRO A 155 -1.57 -10.70 -21.45
CA PRO A 155 -2.20 -12.00 -21.64
C PRO A 155 -2.44 -12.79 -20.36
N GLY A 156 -1.93 -12.33 -19.21
CA GLY A 156 -2.22 -12.86 -17.88
C GLY A 156 -3.61 -12.44 -17.38
N HIS A 157 -3.98 -12.86 -16.18
CA HIS A 157 -5.19 -12.42 -15.45
C HIS A 157 -6.51 -12.57 -16.24
N MET A 158 -6.58 -13.57 -17.12
CA MET A 158 -7.68 -13.76 -18.07
C MET A 158 -8.59 -14.95 -17.74
N LEU A 159 -8.49 -15.53 -16.52
CA LEU A 159 -9.20 -16.77 -16.20
C LEU A 159 -10.73 -16.61 -16.32
N ALA A 160 -11.29 -15.46 -15.95
CA ALA A 160 -12.72 -15.16 -16.10
C ALA A 160 -13.19 -15.20 -17.56
N ALA A 161 -12.31 -14.95 -18.52
CA ALA A 161 -12.61 -15.01 -19.95
C ALA A 161 -12.31 -16.39 -20.56
N ILE A 162 -11.09 -16.90 -20.38
CA ILE A 162 -10.63 -18.12 -21.05
C ILE A 162 -11.39 -19.38 -20.57
N SER A 163 -11.98 -19.35 -19.37
CA SER A 163 -12.83 -20.42 -18.88
C SER A 163 -14.20 -20.52 -19.57
N ASN A 164 -14.55 -19.50 -20.36
CA ASN A 164 -15.86 -19.40 -21.00
C ASN A 164 -15.82 -19.43 -22.54
N TYR A 165 -14.62 -19.42 -23.14
CA TYR A 165 -14.45 -19.43 -24.59
C TYR A 165 -13.35 -20.39 -25.00
N GLU A 166 -13.70 -21.37 -25.86
CA GLU A 166 -12.75 -22.32 -26.45
C GLU A 166 -11.78 -21.61 -27.40
N GLY A 167 -10.58 -22.16 -27.55
CA GLY A 167 -9.56 -21.68 -28.48
C GLY A 167 -8.84 -20.40 -28.07
N VAL A 168 -9.10 -19.88 -26.85
CA VAL A 168 -8.41 -18.70 -26.31
C VAL A 168 -7.22 -19.09 -25.44
N SER A 169 -7.31 -20.19 -24.68
CA SER A 169 -6.20 -20.75 -23.90
C SER A 169 -5.37 -21.77 -24.66
N CYS A 170 -4.17 -22.11 -24.17
CA CYS A 170 -3.31 -23.14 -24.77
C CYS A 170 -3.96 -24.52 -24.75
N PHE A 171 -4.62 -24.85 -23.67
CA PHE A 171 -5.27 -26.15 -23.41
C PHE A 171 -6.69 -25.91 -22.90
N ASP A 172 -7.57 -26.89 -23.05
CA ASP A 172 -8.97 -26.77 -22.61
C ASP A 172 -9.10 -26.69 -21.09
N GLU A 173 -8.17 -27.33 -20.37
CA GLU A 173 -8.11 -27.23 -18.92
C GLU A 173 -7.44 -25.90 -18.52
N THR A 174 -8.22 -25.04 -17.90
CA THR A 174 -7.78 -23.72 -17.42
C THR A 174 -7.81 -23.68 -15.89
N GLY A 175 -6.95 -22.86 -15.29
CA GLY A 175 -6.86 -22.72 -13.84
C GLY A 175 -5.60 -22.03 -13.37
N TRP A 176 -5.31 -22.18 -12.08
CA TRP A 176 -4.04 -21.71 -11.52
C TRP A 176 -2.88 -22.61 -11.91
N GLY A 177 -1.80 -21.99 -12.37
CA GLY A 177 -0.52 -22.64 -12.64
C GLY A 177 0.34 -22.77 -11.40
N THR A 178 1.66 -22.66 -11.55
CA THR A 178 2.60 -22.73 -10.41
C THR A 178 2.50 -21.47 -9.53
N THR A 179 2.36 -20.30 -10.14
CA THR A 179 2.38 -18.99 -9.46
C THR A 179 1.13 -18.19 -9.78
N PHE A 180 0.73 -18.15 -11.07
CA PHE A 180 -0.39 -17.35 -11.57
C PHE A 180 -1.36 -18.22 -12.36
N SER A 181 -2.45 -17.62 -12.83
CA SER A 181 -3.45 -18.30 -13.65
C SER A 181 -2.98 -18.59 -15.08
N SER A 182 -3.68 -19.49 -15.75
CA SER A 182 -3.46 -19.78 -17.17
C SER A 182 -3.66 -18.51 -18.03
N PRO A 183 -2.68 -18.12 -18.86
CA PRO A 183 -2.84 -16.95 -19.72
C PRO A 183 -3.54 -17.28 -21.05
N VAL A 184 -3.84 -16.24 -21.83
CA VAL A 184 -4.19 -16.35 -23.24
C VAL A 184 -3.08 -17.05 -24.00
N CYS A 185 -3.44 -17.79 -25.07
CA CYS A 185 -2.50 -18.49 -25.94
C CYS A 185 -2.04 -17.60 -27.10
N PRO A 186 -0.84 -16.99 -27.08
CA PRO A 186 -0.36 -16.16 -28.18
C PRO A 186 0.01 -16.98 -29.43
N GLY A 187 0.03 -18.32 -29.31
CA GLY A 187 0.26 -19.23 -30.45
C GLY A 187 -0.93 -19.36 -31.38
N LYS A 188 -2.15 -19.23 -30.89
CA LYS A 188 -3.41 -19.42 -31.63
C LYS A 188 -3.90 -18.11 -32.26
N ASP A 189 -4.19 -18.09 -33.55
CA ASP A 189 -4.77 -16.91 -34.21
C ASP A 189 -6.16 -16.58 -33.68
N SER A 190 -6.96 -17.59 -33.30
CA SER A 190 -8.27 -17.41 -32.65
C SER A 190 -8.18 -16.63 -31.35
N ALA A 191 -7.14 -16.86 -30.54
CA ALA A 191 -6.91 -16.14 -29.30
C ALA A 191 -6.52 -14.67 -29.55
N ILE A 192 -5.66 -14.42 -30.55
CA ILE A 192 -5.31 -13.06 -30.96
C ILE A 192 -6.54 -12.32 -31.50
N GLU A 193 -7.36 -12.99 -32.31
CA GLU A 193 -8.60 -12.42 -32.84
C GLU A 193 -9.59 -12.09 -31.71
N PHE A 194 -9.73 -13.00 -30.73
CA PHE A 194 -10.56 -12.76 -29.54
C PHE A 194 -10.12 -11.46 -28.82
N CYS A 195 -8.83 -11.32 -28.51
CA CYS A 195 -8.29 -10.13 -27.85
C CYS A 195 -8.57 -8.86 -28.66
N LYS A 196 -8.30 -8.86 -29.96
CA LYS A 196 -8.55 -7.71 -30.86
C LYS A 196 -10.03 -7.36 -30.96
N ASN A 197 -10.92 -8.33 -30.95
CA ASN A 197 -12.37 -8.09 -30.96
C ASN A 197 -12.85 -7.46 -29.65
N VAL A 198 -12.36 -7.92 -28.50
CA VAL A 198 -12.64 -7.32 -27.18
C VAL A 198 -12.21 -5.86 -27.18
N TYR A 199 -10.96 -5.60 -27.57
CA TYR A 199 -10.46 -4.22 -27.61
C TYR A 199 -11.11 -3.35 -28.69
N SER A 200 -11.65 -3.91 -29.76
CA SER A 200 -12.41 -3.13 -30.75
C SER A 200 -13.61 -2.46 -30.11
N GLU A 201 -14.41 -3.21 -29.34
CA GLU A 201 -15.58 -2.64 -28.63
C GLU A 201 -15.15 -1.68 -27.51
N LEU A 202 -14.08 -2.01 -26.77
CA LEU A 202 -13.53 -1.14 -25.74
C LEU A 202 -13.12 0.23 -26.30
N ILE A 203 -12.36 0.25 -27.39
CA ILE A 203 -11.85 1.47 -28.03
C ILE A 203 -12.97 2.37 -28.54
N GLU A 204 -14.07 1.80 -29.03
CA GLU A 204 -15.27 2.55 -29.45
C GLU A 204 -15.96 3.24 -28.26
N LEU A 205 -15.94 2.62 -27.07
CA LEU A 205 -16.56 3.18 -25.87
C LEU A 205 -15.72 4.28 -25.22
N PHE A 206 -14.39 4.12 -25.15
CA PHE A 206 -13.50 5.00 -24.42
C PHE A 206 -12.82 6.02 -25.34
N PRO A 207 -13.19 7.31 -25.26
CA PRO A 207 -12.68 8.33 -26.19
C PRO A 207 -11.23 8.74 -25.89
N TYR A 208 -10.74 8.54 -24.67
CA TYR A 208 -9.39 8.95 -24.29
C TYR A 208 -8.33 8.16 -25.08
N LYS A 209 -7.17 8.78 -25.30
CA LYS A 209 -6.13 8.20 -26.17
C LYS A 209 -5.46 6.95 -25.59
N TYR A 210 -5.39 6.81 -24.27
CA TYR A 210 -4.72 5.69 -23.65
C TYR A 210 -5.63 4.49 -23.39
N VAL A 211 -5.06 3.30 -23.62
CA VAL A 211 -5.62 2.00 -23.25
C VAL A 211 -4.53 1.23 -22.50
N HIS A 212 -4.88 0.66 -21.33
CA HIS A 212 -3.96 -0.16 -20.55
C HIS A 212 -4.16 -1.63 -20.90
N ILE A 213 -3.05 -2.33 -21.21
CA ILE A 213 -3.08 -3.74 -21.61
C ILE A 213 -2.85 -4.71 -20.45
N GLY A 214 -2.43 -4.22 -19.27
CA GLY A 214 -1.91 -5.07 -18.23
C GLY A 214 -0.49 -5.53 -18.52
N GLY A 215 -0.30 -6.80 -18.72
CA GLY A 215 0.98 -7.40 -19.16
C GLY A 215 1.82 -7.97 -18.04
N ASP A 216 1.34 -7.92 -16.80
CA ASP A 216 1.98 -8.40 -15.58
C ASP A 216 1.73 -9.89 -15.32
N GLU A 217 2.56 -10.47 -14.49
CA GLU A 217 2.41 -11.76 -13.80
C GLU A 217 2.03 -12.96 -14.69
N VAL A 218 2.51 -12.99 -15.92
CA VAL A 218 2.12 -14.01 -16.92
C VAL A 218 2.72 -15.38 -16.62
N GLU A 219 1.87 -16.39 -16.38
CA GLU A 219 2.27 -17.79 -16.18
C GLU A 219 2.64 -18.47 -17.51
N LYS A 220 3.94 -18.63 -17.78
CA LYS A 220 4.46 -19.10 -19.06
C LYS A 220 4.63 -20.62 -19.17
N THR A 221 4.31 -21.38 -18.13
CA THR A 221 4.49 -22.84 -18.10
C THR A 221 3.73 -23.55 -19.21
N ASN A 222 2.49 -23.07 -19.51
CA ASN A 222 1.68 -23.63 -20.58
C ASN A 222 2.24 -23.27 -21.97
N TRP A 223 2.82 -22.10 -22.15
CA TRP A 223 3.43 -21.68 -23.43
C TRP A 223 4.62 -22.57 -23.82
N LYS A 224 5.42 -23.00 -22.83
CA LYS A 224 6.55 -23.93 -23.04
C LYS A 224 6.12 -25.28 -23.61
N LYS A 225 4.90 -25.72 -23.28
CA LYS A 225 4.37 -27.03 -23.69
C LYS A 225 3.42 -26.95 -24.88
N CYS A 226 2.88 -25.78 -25.20
CA CYS A 226 1.88 -25.57 -26.23
C CYS A 226 2.52 -25.66 -27.63
N PRO A 227 2.08 -26.59 -28.52
CA PRO A 227 2.63 -26.71 -29.86
C PRO A 227 2.47 -25.43 -30.69
N ASP A 228 1.35 -24.71 -30.54
CA ASP A 228 1.07 -23.48 -31.28
C ASP A 228 1.97 -22.33 -30.83
N CYS A 229 2.19 -22.18 -29.50
CA CYS A 229 3.14 -21.19 -28.96
C CYS A 229 4.56 -21.49 -29.45
N GLN A 230 4.99 -22.73 -29.36
CA GLN A 230 6.32 -23.13 -29.85
C GLN A 230 6.47 -22.97 -31.36
N LYS A 231 5.39 -23.20 -32.14
CA LYS A 231 5.37 -22.91 -33.57
C LYS A 231 5.50 -21.40 -33.84
N ARG A 232 4.72 -20.57 -33.14
CA ARG A 232 4.78 -19.11 -33.25
C ARG A 232 6.18 -18.58 -32.93
N MET A 233 6.82 -19.12 -31.90
CA MET A 233 8.19 -18.77 -31.54
C MET A 233 9.18 -19.10 -32.67
N ARG A 234 9.11 -20.30 -33.25
CA ARG A 234 9.99 -20.68 -34.37
C ARG A 234 9.77 -19.79 -35.57
N ASP A 235 8.51 -19.56 -35.96
CA ASP A 235 8.15 -18.78 -37.15
C ASP A 235 8.63 -17.32 -37.03
N ASN A 236 8.65 -16.77 -35.83
CA ASN A 236 9.08 -15.40 -35.54
C ASN A 236 10.52 -15.31 -34.98
N LYS A 237 11.26 -16.45 -34.94
CA LYS A 237 12.65 -16.53 -34.46
C LYS A 237 12.81 -16.04 -33.00
N LEU A 238 11.78 -16.22 -32.17
CA LEU A 238 11.79 -15.92 -30.74
C LEU A 238 12.50 -17.06 -30.00
N LYS A 239 13.29 -16.72 -28.95
CA LYS A 239 14.13 -17.67 -28.23
C LYS A 239 13.55 -18.03 -26.85
N THR A 240 12.79 -17.14 -26.23
CA THR A 240 12.23 -17.30 -24.89
C THR A 240 10.74 -16.95 -24.87
N GLU A 241 10.05 -17.40 -23.84
CA GLU A 241 8.63 -17.09 -23.62
C GLU A 241 8.43 -15.61 -23.26
N GLU A 242 9.44 -14.92 -22.73
CA GLU A 242 9.44 -13.47 -22.53
C GLU A 242 9.42 -12.75 -23.89
N GLU A 243 10.18 -13.23 -24.87
CA GLU A 243 10.13 -12.70 -26.25
C GLU A 243 8.77 -13.00 -26.91
N LEU A 244 8.13 -14.14 -26.59
CA LEU A 244 6.77 -14.43 -27.06
C LEU A 244 5.74 -13.49 -26.44
N GLN A 245 5.86 -13.16 -25.15
CA GLN A 245 5.04 -12.14 -24.51
C GLN A 245 5.25 -10.78 -25.16
N SER A 246 6.50 -10.38 -25.38
CA SER A 246 6.84 -9.14 -26.07
C SER A 246 6.24 -9.09 -27.48
N TRP A 247 6.31 -10.21 -28.23
CA TRP A 247 5.67 -10.31 -29.53
C TRP A 247 4.15 -10.05 -29.47
N PHE A 248 3.46 -10.67 -28.48
CA PHE A 248 2.03 -10.46 -28.28
C PHE A 248 1.73 -8.98 -27.95
N ILE A 249 2.48 -8.39 -27.02
CA ILE A 249 2.33 -6.98 -26.62
C ILE A 249 2.53 -6.05 -27.83
N HIS A 250 3.55 -6.30 -28.68
CA HIS A 250 3.79 -5.50 -29.87
C HIS A 250 2.67 -5.64 -30.92
N ASP A 251 2.11 -6.85 -31.11
CA ASP A 251 0.98 -7.06 -32.00
C ASP A 251 -0.28 -6.31 -31.55
N MET A 252 -0.55 -6.33 -30.25
CA MET A 252 -1.66 -5.59 -29.66
C MET A 252 -1.41 -4.08 -29.71
N GLU A 253 -0.21 -3.61 -29.42
CA GLU A 253 0.13 -2.19 -29.53
C GLU A 253 -0.02 -1.68 -30.95
N LYS A 254 0.47 -2.43 -31.93
CA LYS A 254 0.26 -2.09 -33.34
C LYS A 254 -1.23 -1.94 -33.64
N PHE A 255 -2.06 -2.86 -33.14
CA PHE A 255 -3.51 -2.78 -33.29
C PHE A 255 -4.09 -1.52 -32.64
N PHE A 256 -3.62 -1.12 -31.44
CA PHE A 256 -4.04 0.12 -30.78
C PHE A 256 -3.63 1.35 -31.58
N ASN A 257 -2.39 1.40 -32.04
CA ASN A 257 -1.86 2.51 -32.84
C ASN A 257 -2.64 2.67 -34.16
N ASP A 258 -2.96 1.56 -34.84
CA ASP A 258 -3.79 1.56 -36.04
C ASP A 258 -5.21 2.10 -35.79
N LYS A 259 -5.69 2.05 -34.54
CA LYS A 259 -6.97 2.62 -34.09
C LYS A 259 -6.83 4.01 -33.45
N GLY A 260 -5.64 4.63 -33.49
CA GLY A 260 -5.35 5.94 -32.92
C GLY A 260 -5.28 5.97 -31.40
N LYS A 261 -4.96 4.85 -30.78
CA LYS A 261 -4.75 4.72 -29.32
C LYS A 261 -3.27 4.53 -28.99
N GLU A 262 -2.89 4.94 -27.80
CA GLU A 262 -1.56 4.76 -27.22
C GLU A 262 -1.65 3.72 -26.08
N MET A 263 -0.69 2.77 -26.08
CA MET A 263 -0.68 1.69 -25.10
C MET A 263 0.01 2.10 -23.80
N ILE A 264 -0.57 1.70 -22.67
CA ILE A 264 0.09 1.63 -21.37
C ILE A 264 0.16 0.16 -20.96
N GLY A 265 1.22 -0.26 -20.28
CA GLY A 265 1.29 -1.57 -19.61
C GLY A 265 2.13 -1.51 -18.34
N TRP A 266 1.92 -2.50 -17.48
CA TRP A 266 2.76 -2.70 -16.30
C TRP A 266 4.21 -2.93 -16.69
N ASP A 267 5.16 -2.70 -15.79
CA ASP A 267 6.58 -2.66 -16.17
C ASP A 267 7.16 -4.00 -16.66
N GLU A 268 6.43 -5.11 -16.57
CA GLU A 268 6.78 -6.39 -17.20
C GLU A 268 6.82 -6.32 -18.73
N ILE A 269 6.13 -5.36 -19.36
CA ILE A 269 6.21 -5.18 -20.82
C ILE A 269 7.62 -4.80 -21.31
N ILE A 270 8.53 -4.44 -20.39
CA ILE A 270 9.95 -4.21 -20.70
C ILE A 270 10.68 -5.54 -21.01
N GLU A 271 10.18 -6.64 -20.47
CA GLU A 271 10.78 -7.96 -20.60
C GLU A 271 10.62 -8.50 -22.03
N GLY A 272 11.67 -9.08 -22.60
CA GLY A 272 11.66 -9.55 -23.98
C GLY A 272 11.74 -8.45 -25.05
N GLY A 273 11.63 -7.18 -24.68
CA GLY A 273 11.78 -6.01 -25.55
C GLY A 273 10.62 -5.03 -25.48
N LEU A 274 10.92 -3.80 -25.08
CA LEU A 274 9.94 -2.71 -25.02
C LEU A 274 9.74 -2.07 -26.39
N SER A 275 8.49 -1.85 -26.77
CA SER A 275 8.13 -1.07 -27.96
C SER A 275 8.49 0.42 -27.79
N LYS A 276 8.67 1.14 -28.90
CA LYS A 276 9.08 2.55 -28.88
C LYS A 276 7.95 3.52 -28.52
N THR A 277 6.69 3.11 -28.61
CA THR A 277 5.52 3.98 -28.41
C THR A 277 4.75 3.66 -27.13
N ALA A 278 5.08 2.55 -26.45
CA ALA A 278 4.43 2.17 -25.21
C ALA A 278 4.79 3.11 -24.05
N THR A 279 3.81 3.41 -23.21
CA THR A 279 4.02 4.02 -21.89
C THR A 279 4.12 2.92 -20.85
N VAL A 280 5.12 3.00 -19.96
CA VAL A 280 5.32 2.02 -18.89
C VAL A 280 4.72 2.53 -17.58
N MET A 281 3.96 1.69 -16.90
CA MET A 281 3.49 1.96 -15.53
C MET A 281 4.31 1.10 -14.57
N TRP A 282 5.23 1.75 -13.83
CA TRP A 282 6.19 1.06 -12.97
C TRP A 282 5.63 0.85 -11.57
N TRP A 283 5.46 -0.43 -11.18
CA TRP A 283 4.93 -0.81 -9.87
C TRP A 283 5.92 -1.63 -9.02
N ARG A 284 6.80 -2.43 -9.66
CA ARG A 284 7.75 -3.33 -8.99
C ARG A 284 8.92 -2.53 -8.40
N SER A 285 8.78 -2.06 -7.15
CA SER A 285 9.83 -1.28 -6.48
C SER A 285 11.18 -2.02 -6.36
N TRP A 286 11.17 -3.34 -6.45
CA TRP A 286 12.39 -4.16 -6.50
C TRP A 286 13.03 -4.20 -7.90
N ALA A 287 12.30 -3.92 -8.97
CA ALA A 287 12.82 -3.79 -10.33
C ALA A 287 13.45 -2.40 -10.55
N LYS A 288 14.45 -2.04 -9.75
CA LYS A 288 15.04 -0.70 -9.68
C LYS A 288 15.59 -0.16 -11.01
N ASN A 289 15.88 -1.04 -11.97
CA ASN A 289 16.40 -0.66 -13.29
C ASN A 289 15.28 -0.32 -14.29
N ALA A 290 14.01 -0.61 -13.99
CA ALA A 290 12.91 -0.41 -14.91
C ALA A 290 12.74 1.08 -15.31
N PRO A 291 12.75 2.06 -14.38
CA PRO A 291 12.68 3.47 -14.75
C PRO A 291 13.78 3.93 -15.70
N SER A 292 15.03 3.57 -15.39
CA SER A 292 16.18 3.94 -16.24
C SER A 292 16.16 3.25 -17.61
N LYS A 293 15.72 1.99 -17.69
CA LYS A 293 15.55 1.29 -18.98
C LYS A 293 14.46 1.95 -19.83
N THR A 294 13.31 2.24 -19.24
CA THR A 294 12.18 2.87 -19.93
C THR A 294 12.57 4.22 -20.50
N THR A 295 13.02 5.12 -19.65
CA THR A 295 13.35 6.50 -20.05
C THR A 295 14.60 6.55 -20.96
N GLY A 296 15.56 5.65 -20.75
CA GLY A 296 16.73 5.52 -21.61
C GLY A 296 16.42 5.09 -23.06
N GLN A 297 15.26 4.46 -23.31
CA GLN A 297 14.75 4.16 -24.64
C GLN A 297 13.87 5.29 -25.22
N GLY A 298 13.60 6.34 -24.44
CA GLY A 298 12.73 7.45 -24.81
C GLY A 298 11.25 7.22 -24.54
N ASN A 299 10.88 6.16 -23.80
CA ASN A 299 9.49 5.86 -23.48
C ASN A 299 9.02 6.67 -22.25
N PRO A 300 7.76 7.14 -22.27
CA PRO A 300 7.15 7.74 -21.10
C PRO A 300 6.95 6.73 -19.96
N ILE A 301 6.94 7.25 -18.71
CA ILE A 301 6.75 6.45 -17.50
C ILE A 301 5.76 7.10 -16.53
N ILE A 302 4.97 6.25 -15.86
CA ILE A 302 4.08 6.60 -14.76
C ILE A 302 4.55 5.84 -13.53
N PHE A 303 4.68 6.54 -12.39
CA PHE A 303 5.15 5.96 -11.15
C PHE A 303 4.00 5.51 -10.25
N THR A 304 4.02 4.24 -9.92
CA THR A 304 3.07 3.62 -8.97
C THR A 304 3.75 2.52 -8.13
N PRO A 305 4.98 2.78 -7.57
CA PRO A 305 5.71 1.76 -6.82
C PRO A 305 4.89 1.22 -5.65
N ASN A 306 4.84 -0.11 -5.53
CA ASN A 306 3.97 -0.80 -4.57
C ASN A 306 4.22 -0.40 -3.11
N GLY A 307 5.46 -0.11 -2.72
CA GLY A 307 5.80 0.28 -1.36
C GLY A 307 5.13 1.58 -0.88
N GLN A 308 4.80 2.51 -1.79
CA GLN A 308 4.21 3.81 -1.47
C GLN A 308 2.80 3.99 -2.00
N PHE A 309 2.48 3.43 -3.17
CA PHE A 309 1.24 3.79 -3.88
C PHE A 309 0.21 2.66 -3.97
N TYR A 310 0.46 1.48 -3.36
CA TYR A 310 -0.54 0.45 -3.23
C TYR A 310 -1.39 0.73 -1.98
N LEU A 311 -2.61 1.20 -2.22
CA LEU A 311 -3.53 1.65 -1.18
C LEU A 311 -4.34 0.50 -0.56
N ASP A 312 -4.15 -0.71 -1.02
CA ASP A 312 -4.64 -1.96 -0.43
C ASP A 312 -3.77 -2.44 0.75
N TYR A 313 -2.51 -1.99 0.83
CA TYR A 313 -1.67 -2.27 1.99
C TYR A 313 -2.17 -1.54 3.22
N GLN A 314 -2.08 -2.22 4.38
CA GLN A 314 -2.52 -1.64 5.64
C GLN A 314 -1.79 -0.33 5.93
N GLU A 315 -2.56 0.72 6.18
CA GLU A 315 -2.03 2.04 6.54
C GLU A 315 -1.51 2.05 7.99
N ASP A 316 -0.40 2.74 8.23
CA ASP A 316 0.13 3.09 9.54
C ASP A 316 0.26 4.62 9.70
N LYS A 317 0.67 5.06 10.87
CA LYS A 317 0.85 6.49 11.20
C LYS A 317 1.82 7.25 10.29
N ASN A 318 2.72 6.54 9.61
CA ASN A 318 3.74 7.12 8.74
C ASN A 318 3.33 7.11 7.27
N SER A 319 2.31 6.34 6.89
CA SER A 319 1.96 6.08 5.48
C SER A 319 1.69 7.35 4.69
N VAL A 320 0.93 8.31 5.24
CA VAL A 320 0.64 9.59 4.58
C VAL A 320 1.91 10.42 4.42
N ALA A 321 2.76 10.48 5.45
CA ALA A 321 4.04 11.22 5.42
C ALA A 321 5.03 10.59 4.45
N ASN A 322 5.10 9.26 4.38
CA ASN A 322 5.96 8.53 3.46
C ASN A 322 5.59 8.81 2.00
N ILE A 323 4.30 8.79 1.67
CA ILE A 323 3.80 9.17 0.34
C ILE A 323 4.13 10.64 0.06
N TYR A 324 3.81 11.55 0.98
CA TYR A 324 4.07 12.97 0.82
C TYR A 324 5.55 13.27 0.55
N ASN A 325 6.47 12.60 1.24
CA ASN A 325 7.90 12.83 1.14
C ASN A 325 8.57 12.10 -0.04
N TYR A 326 7.88 11.14 -0.66
CA TYR A 326 8.41 10.47 -1.84
C TYR A 326 8.65 11.46 -2.99
N ASP A 327 9.74 11.28 -3.72
CA ASP A 327 9.99 12.02 -4.97
C ASP A 327 10.30 11.06 -6.11
N PRO A 328 9.36 10.89 -7.08
CA PRO A 328 9.57 10.00 -8.21
C PRO A 328 10.77 10.40 -9.08
N MET A 329 11.20 11.67 -9.04
CA MET A 329 12.37 12.10 -9.80
C MET A 329 13.69 11.54 -9.26
N SER A 330 13.72 11.07 -8.00
CA SER A 330 14.89 10.39 -7.42
C SER A 330 15.21 9.05 -8.11
N GLU A 331 14.22 8.45 -8.76
CA GLU A 331 14.37 7.20 -9.51
C GLU A 331 14.97 7.43 -10.93
N ILE A 332 15.03 8.69 -11.39
CA ILE A 332 15.55 9.06 -12.72
C ILE A 332 16.91 9.73 -12.56
N GLN A 333 17.97 8.98 -12.75
CA GLN A 333 19.36 9.47 -12.57
C GLN A 333 19.77 10.52 -13.62
N ASN A 334 19.30 10.37 -14.87
CA ASN A 334 19.60 11.34 -15.94
C ASN A 334 18.51 12.42 -15.98
N ALA A 335 18.84 13.65 -15.62
CA ALA A 335 17.93 14.79 -15.59
C ALA A 335 17.27 15.09 -16.98
N GLU A 336 17.95 14.79 -18.09
CA GLU A 336 17.39 14.97 -19.45
C GLU A 336 16.20 14.05 -19.72
N MET A 337 16.09 12.94 -18.96
CA MET A 337 14.99 11.98 -19.09
C MET A 337 13.79 12.32 -18.19
N GLN A 338 13.91 13.25 -17.26
CA GLN A 338 12.82 13.64 -16.37
C GLN A 338 11.54 14.12 -17.08
N PRO A 339 11.59 14.79 -18.25
CA PRO A 339 10.39 15.13 -19.02
C PRO A 339 9.55 13.92 -19.49
N LEU A 340 10.11 12.69 -19.51
CA LEU A 340 9.39 11.47 -19.81
C LEU A 340 8.52 10.97 -18.67
N VAL A 341 8.67 11.50 -17.46
CA VAL A 341 7.84 11.17 -16.31
C VAL A 341 6.50 11.90 -16.45
N LEU A 342 5.45 11.14 -16.75
CA LEU A 342 4.10 11.70 -16.88
C LEU A 342 3.50 12.06 -15.51
N GLY A 343 3.82 11.29 -14.47
CA GLY A 343 3.35 11.55 -13.12
C GLY A 343 3.23 10.32 -12.24
N VAL A 344 2.25 10.38 -11.33
CA VAL A 344 2.05 9.40 -10.26
C VAL A 344 0.63 8.88 -10.21
N GLN A 345 0.46 7.66 -9.70
CA GLN A 345 -0.84 7.03 -9.53
C GLN A 345 -0.86 6.16 -8.27
N GLY A 346 -1.94 6.24 -7.49
CA GLY A 346 -2.25 5.28 -6.43
C GLY A 346 -3.07 4.13 -6.98
N ASN A 347 -2.85 2.92 -6.47
CA ASN A 347 -3.58 1.72 -6.88
C ASN A 347 -4.37 1.14 -5.70
N VAL A 348 -5.64 0.88 -5.93
CA VAL A 348 -6.54 0.21 -4.98
C VAL A 348 -6.86 -1.17 -5.54
N TRP A 349 -6.02 -2.16 -5.20
CA TRP A 349 -6.31 -3.56 -5.45
C TRP A 349 -7.35 -4.05 -4.46
N CYS A 350 -8.29 -4.86 -4.91
CA CYS A 350 -9.52 -5.09 -4.15
C CYS A 350 -9.75 -6.54 -3.71
N GLU A 351 -8.71 -7.36 -3.59
CA GLU A 351 -8.82 -8.73 -3.06
C GLU A 351 -9.44 -8.76 -1.65
N TRP A 352 -9.09 -7.76 -0.83
CA TRP A 352 -9.50 -7.62 0.58
C TRP A 352 -10.33 -6.36 0.84
N ILE A 353 -10.89 -5.75 -0.22
CA ILE A 353 -11.66 -4.51 -0.14
C ILE A 353 -13.06 -4.75 -0.74
N PRO A 354 -13.98 -5.35 0.04
CA PRO A 354 -15.25 -5.84 -0.51
C PRO A 354 -16.32 -4.77 -0.67
N SER A 355 -16.16 -3.60 -0.04
CA SER A 355 -17.18 -2.56 0.03
C SER A 355 -16.65 -1.17 -0.32
N ARG A 356 -17.57 -0.28 -0.67
CA ARG A 356 -17.30 1.16 -0.85
C ARG A 356 -16.65 1.77 0.41
N GLU A 357 -17.19 1.46 1.57
CA GLU A 357 -16.73 1.96 2.85
C GLU A 357 -15.27 1.52 3.11
N ARG A 358 -14.97 0.25 2.82
CA ARG A 358 -13.60 -0.24 2.97
C ARG A 358 -12.65 0.40 1.97
N MET A 359 -13.07 0.62 0.72
CA MET A 359 -12.27 1.30 -0.31
C MET A 359 -11.94 2.73 0.12
N GLN A 360 -12.93 3.49 0.59
CA GLN A 360 -12.73 4.86 1.09
C GLN A 360 -11.79 4.88 2.29
N TYR A 361 -11.96 3.95 3.24
CA TYR A 361 -11.07 3.79 4.39
C TYR A 361 -9.63 3.50 3.99
N MET A 362 -9.41 2.59 3.05
CA MET A 362 -8.07 2.20 2.61
C MET A 362 -7.38 3.28 1.77
N ALA A 363 -8.13 4.01 0.95
CA ALA A 363 -7.56 5.01 0.06
C ALA A 363 -7.31 6.36 0.74
N ILE A 364 -8.16 6.79 1.68
CA ILE A 364 -8.16 8.14 2.23
C ILE A 364 -7.77 8.11 3.71
N PRO A 365 -6.73 8.89 4.16
CA PRO A 365 -6.21 10.12 3.53
C PRO A 365 -4.99 9.96 2.60
N ARG A 366 -4.44 8.75 2.38
CA ARG A 366 -3.25 8.55 1.53
C ARG A 366 -3.41 9.14 0.13
N LEU A 367 -4.59 9.04 -0.46
CA LEU A 367 -4.91 9.63 -1.76
C LEU A 367 -4.66 11.14 -1.81
N LEU A 368 -4.92 11.85 -0.70
CA LEU A 368 -4.69 13.29 -0.61
C LEU A 368 -3.19 13.63 -0.66
N ALA A 369 -2.35 12.78 -0.08
CA ALA A 369 -0.90 12.93 -0.19
C ALA A 369 -0.40 12.68 -1.62
N ILE A 370 -0.96 11.69 -2.33
CA ILE A 370 -0.67 11.45 -3.76
C ILE A 370 -1.09 12.65 -4.60
N ALA A 371 -2.26 13.22 -4.34
CA ALA A 371 -2.75 14.40 -5.05
C ALA A 371 -1.83 15.61 -4.85
N GLU A 372 -1.40 15.88 -3.61
CA GLU A 372 -0.44 16.94 -3.29
C GLU A 372 0.91 16.71 -3.97
N LEU A 373 1.44 15.49 -3.93
CA LEU A 373 2.68 15.12 -4.58
C LEU A 373 2.61 15.30 -6.10
N GLY A 374 1.48 14.97 -6.69
CA GLY A 374 1.23 15.15 -8.12
C GLY A 374 1.08 16.60 -8.54
N TRP A 375 0.70 17.49 -7.61
CA TRP A 375 0.45 18.89 -7.87
C TRP A 375 1.63 19.80 -7.54
N SER A 376 2.22 19.63 -6.34
CA SER A 376 3.20 20.57 -5.78
C SER A 376 4.63 20.26 -6.19
N ASN A 377 5.40 21.30 -6.53
CA ASN A 377 6.84 21.15 -6.75
C ASN A 377 7.57 20.85 -5.44
N PRO A 378 8.70 20.10 -5.47
CA PRO A 378 9.46 19.74 -4.27
C PRO A 378 9.87 20.94 -3.42
N SER A 379 10.22 22.07 -4.05
CA SER A 379 10.60 23.31 -3.37
C SER A 379 9.46 24.00 -2.60
N GLN A 380 8.21 23.62 -2.85
CA GLN A 380 7.02 24.14 -2.19
C GLN A 380 6.49 23.21 -1.11
N LYS A 381 7.09 22.02 -0.95
CA LYS A 381 6.62 21.02 0.02
C LYS A 381 7.06 21.40 1.44
N ASP A 382 6.11 21.42 2.34
CA ASP A 382 6.26 21.59 3.78
C ASP A 382 5.26 20.66 4.47
N TRP A 383 5.76 19.64 5.16
CA TRP A 383 4.93 18.64 5.84
C TRP A 383 3.98 19.27 6.86
N ASN A 384 4.48 20.21 7.67
CA ASN A 384 3.65 20.85 8.70
C ASN A 384 2.53 21.71 8.09
N ALA A 385 2.82 22.38 6.98
CA ALA A 385 1.80 23.14 6.24
C ALA A 385 0.79 22.18 5.58
N PHE A 386 1.24 21.06 5.03
CA PHE A 386 0.35 20.03 4.46
C PHE A 386 -0.53 19.40 5.53
N ALA A 387 0.03 18.98 6.68
CA ALA A 387 -0.71 18.40 7.79
C ALA A 387 -1.83 19.34 8.29
N ARG A 388 -1.54 20.65 8.43
CA ARG A 388 -2.58 21.65 8.78
C ARG A 388 -3.67 21.76 7.71
N ARG A 389 -3.32 21.71 6.42
CA ARG A 389 -4.32 21.71 5.33
C ARG A 389 -5.13 20.41 5.31
N LEU A 390 -4.49 19.27 5.55
CA LEU A 390 -5.14 17.96 5.63
C LEU A 390 -6.18 17.93 6.73
N ALA A 391 -5.87 18.48 7.92
CA ALA A 391 -6.81 18.62 9.02
C ALA A 391 -8.14 19.28 8.61
N ASN A 392 -8.07 20.33 7.77
CA ASN A 392 -9.26 21.01 7.24
C ASN A 392 -10.01 20.17 6.19
N GLN A 393 -9.38 19.15 5.58
CA GLN A 393 -10.07 18.30 4.61
C GLN A 393 -10.99 17.30 5.28
N PHE A 394 -10.71 16.86 6.50
CA PHE A 394 -11.57 15.92 7.21
C PHE A 394 -12.99 16.48 7.42
N GLU A 395 -13.13 17.78 7.68
CA GLU A 395 -14.45 18.42 7.73
C GLU A 395 -15.21 18.29 6.39
N ARG A 396 -14.54 18.52 5.25
CA ARG A 396 -15.14 18.35 3.92
C ARG A 396 -15.52 16.91 3.63
N LEU A 397 -14.65 15.96 4.00
CA LEU A 397 -14.91 14.53 3.86
C LEU A 397 -16.09 14.09 4.71
N ASN A 398 -16.23 14.63 5.93
CA ASN A 398 -17.41 14.40 6.79
C ASN A 398 -18.70 14.95 6.14
N ILE A 399 -18.67 16.16 5.56
CA ILE A 399 -19.82 16.73 4.83
C ILE A 399 -20.22 15.84 3.64
N MET A 400 -19.24 15.29 2.93
CA MET A 400 -19.46 14.36 1.81
C MET A 400 -19.84 12.93 2.27
N ASN A 401 -19.86 12.67 3.57
CA ASN A 401 -20.08 11.34 4.15
C ASN A 401 -19.08 10.26 3.64
N ILE A 402 -17.83 10.67 3.42
CA ILE A 402 -16.75 9.76 3.02
C ILE A 402 -16.24 8.97 4.23
N ASN A 403 -16.08 7.68 4.07
CA ASN A 403 -15.58 6.78 5.13
C ASN A 403 -14.05 6.74 5.17
N TYR A 404 -13.39 7.89 5.33
CA TYR A 404 -11.92 7.95 5.41
C TYR A 404 -11.41 7.27 6.69
N ARG A 405 -10.16 6.82 6.68
CA ARG A 405 -9.47 6.36 7.89
C ARG A 405 -9.14 7.56 8.78
N ILE A 406 -9.59 7.54 10.04
CA ILE A 406 -9.15 8.55 11.01
C ILE A 406 -7.66 8.32 11.26
N PRO A 407 -6.80 9.36 11.18
CA PRO A 407 -5.37 9.21 11.44
C PRO A 407 -5.08 8.63 12.82
N ASP A 408 -3.97 7.89 12.91
CA ASP A 408 -3.53 7.29 14.16
C ASP A 408 -3.32 8.35 15.25
N LEU A 409 -3.58 7.95 16.47
CA LEU A 409 -3.30 8.76 17.65
C LEU A 409 -1.79 8.86 17.87
N GLU A 410 -1.32 10.05 18.18
CA GLU A 410 0.10 10.36 18.42
C GLU A 410 0.33 10.82 19.87
N GLY A 411 1.62 10.89 20.27
CA GLY A 411 2.05 11.36 21.58
C GLY A 411 2.40 10.25 22.57
N PHE A 412 2.35 8.98 22.14
CA PHE A 412 2.72 7.82 22.96
C PHE A 412 3.31 6.69 22.11
N ASN A 413 3.98 5.76 22.77
CA ASN A 413 4.44 4.50 22.20
C ASN A 413 3.51 3.35 22.63
N LYS A 414 3.72 2.16 22.07
CA LYS A 414 2.99 0.96 22.52
C LYS A 414 3.20 0.70 24.02
N THR A 415 4.41 1.00 24.51
CA THR A 415 4.77 0.95 25.93
C THR A 415 5.53 2.22 26.31
N ASN A 416 5.14 2.86 27.40
CA ASN A 416 5.70 4.11 27.90
C ASN A 416 6.11 3.94 29.35
N ALA A 417 7.36 4.24 29.68
CA ALA A 417 7.84 4.23 31.06
C ALA A 417 7.64 5.62 31.70
N PHE A 418 7.40 5.67 33.00
CA PHE A 418 7.39 6.93 33.77
C PHE A 418 7.91 6.74 35.19
N ILE A 419 8.45 7.81 35.75
CA ILE A 419 8.91 7.85 37.15
C ILE A 419 7.99 8.75 37.95
N GLY A 420 7.52 8.26 39.09
CA GLY A 420 6.61 9.01 39.98
C GLY A 420 5.21 9.23 39.39
N GLU A 421 5.01 10.28 38.61
CA GLU A 421 3.77 10.62 37.90
C GLU A 421 4.02 10.64 36.38
N GLY A 422 3.19 9.94 35.60
CA GLY A 422 3.17 9.96 34.14
C GLY A 422 2.05 10.83 33.59
N ILE A 423 2.22 11.30 32.37
CA ILE A 423 1.20 12.10 31.65
C ILE A 423 0.91 11.42 30.33
N VAL A 424 -0.35 11.05 30.13
CA VAL A 424 -0.87 10.55 28.84
C VAL A 424 -1.33 11.76 28.05
N ASN A 425 -0.53 12.16 27.07
CA ASN A 425 -0.84 13.29 26.19
C ASN A 425 -1.02 12.80 24.76
N ILE A 426 -2.24 12.94 24.22
CA ILE A 426 -2.65 12.35 22.96
C ILE A 426 -3.10 13.43 22.00
N THR A 427 -2.70 13.30 20.74
CA THR A 427 -3.17 14.13 19.64
C THR A 427 -3.70 13.28 18.50
N CYS A 428 -4.65 13.83 17.75
CA CYS A 428 -5.14 13.28 16.49
C CYS A 428 -5.03 14.36 15.41
N LEU A 429 -4.56 13.99 14.24
CA LEU A 429 -4.45 14.92 13.10
C LEU A 429 -5.84 15.39 12.62
N ASP A 430 -6.89 14.58 12.81
CA ASP A 430 -8.27 14.98 12.57
C ASP A 430 -8.83 15.71 13.82
N PRO A 431 -8.97 17.05 13.80
CA PRO A 431 -9.46 17.80 14.96
C PRO A 431 -10.96 17.61 15.21
N SER A 432 -11.70 17.01 14.26
CA SER A 432 -13.12 16.72 14.41
C SER A 432 -13.40 15.38 15.08
N ALA A 433 -12.38 14.52 15.21
CA ALA A 433 -12.52 13.21 15.82
C ALA A 433 -12.62 13.33 17.34
N GLU A 434 -13.61 12.67 17.94
CA GLU A 434 -13.69 12.49 19.38
C GLU A 434 -12.84 11.28 19.81
N ILE A 435 -12.09 11.41 20.91
CA ILE A 435 -11.27 10.32 21.45
C ILE A 435 -11.93 9.85 22.75
N HIS A 436 -12.25 8.56 22.83
CA HIS A 436 -12.74 7.92 24.05
C HIS A 436 -11.76 6.83 24.51
N TYR A 437 -11.75 6.55 25.83
CA TYR A 437 -10.83 5.55 26.36
C TYR A 437 -11.43 4.71 27.49
N THR A 438 -10.81 3.56 27.74
CA THR A 438 -11.03 2.69 28.89
C THR A 438 -9.69 2.26 29.49
N THR A 439 -9.71 1.82 30.74
CA THR A 439 -8.53 1.30 31.45
C THR A 439 -8.76 -0.11 32.02
N ASP A 440 -9.89 -0.72 31.70
CA ASP A 440 -10.29 -2.06 32.13
C ASP A 440 -10.22 -3.11 31.01
N GLY A 441 -9.66 -2.74 29.83
CA GLY A 441 -9.54 -3.59 28.66
C GLY A 441 -10.81 -3.68 27.81
N SER A 442 -11.90 -3.05 28.20
CA SER A 442 -13.10 -2.98 27.35
C SER A 442 -12.89 -2.09 26.13
N VAL A 443 -13.62 -2.36 25.05
CA VAL A 443 -13.60 -1.52 23.84
C VAL A 443 -14.36 -0.22 24.10
N PRO A 444 -13.73 0.96 23.89
CA PRO A 444 -14.39 2.24 24.10
C PRO A 444 -15.60 2.44 23.17
N THR A 445 -16.65 3.03 23.72
CA THR A 445 -17.86 3.47 23.03
C THR A 445 -18.03 4.99 23.25
N LEU A 446 -19.02 5.61 22.59
CA LEU A 446 -19.38 7.02 22.82
C LEU A 446 -19.83 7.30 24.28
N GLN A 447 -20.16 6.27 25.07
CA GLN A 447 -20.50 6.38 26.49
C GLN A 447 -19.28 6.22 27.41
N SER A 448 -18.13 5.78 26.88
CA SER A 448 -16.88 5.69 27.63
C SER A 448 -16.33 7.08 27.95
N PRO A 449 -15.43 7.22 28.96
CA PRO A 449 -14.76 8.48 29.24
C PRO A 449 -14.17 9.13 28.00
N LYS A 450 -14.45 10.41 27.81
CA LYS A 450 -13.89 11.21 26.71
C LYS A 450 -12.52 11.74 27.12
N TYR A 451 -11.60 11.76 26.19
CA TYR A 451 -10.29 12.38 26.36
C TYR A 451 -10.38 13.88 26.01
N ASP A 452 -10.47 14.73 27.04
CA ASP A 452 -10.57 16.18 26.89
C ASP A 452 -9.24 16.91 27.16
N GLY A 453 -8.15 16.16 27.32
CA GLY A 453 -6.81 16.70 27.60
C GLY A 453 -5.92 15.71 28.37
N PRO A 454 -4.69 16.12 28.73
CA PRO A 454 -3.71 15.23 29.34
C PRO A 454 -4.22 14.53 30.61
N VAL A 455 -4.07 13.19 30.68
CA VAL A 455 -4.48 12.36 31.80
C VAL A 455 -3.25 11.99 32.64
N LYS A 456 -3.33 12.21 33.94
CA LYS A 456 -2.29 11.82 34.92
C LYS A 456 -2.43 10.36 35.30
N VAL A 457 -1.29 9.66 35.37
CA VAL A 457 -1.20 8.29 35.88
C VAL A 457 -0.12 8.18 36.94
N THR A 458 -0.43 7.47 38.02
CA THR A 458 0.48 7.24 39.15
C THR A 458 0.80 5.77 39.37
N GLU A 459 0.08 4.89 38.66
CA GLU A 459 0.25 3.44 38.70
C GLU A 459 0.30 2.91 37.25
N THR A 460 0.90 1.73 37.06
CA THR A 460 0.91 1.05 35.77
C THR A 460 -0.52 0.88 35.27
N THR A 461 -0.78 1.41 34.07
CA THR A 461 -2.14 1.49 33.51
C THR A 461 -2.12 1.10 32.02
N ASP A 462 -3.02 0.20 31.64
CA ASP A 462 -3.31 -0.12 30.25
C ASP A 462 -4.45 0.77 29.76
N PHE A 463 -4.22 1.44 28.63
CA PHE A 463 -5.23 2.24 27.96
C PHE A 463 -5.68 1.58 26.67
N THR A 464 -6.97 1.56 26.44
CA THR A 464 -7.58 1.30 25.15
C THR A 464 -8.25 2.57 24.68
N PHE A 465 -7.86 3.08 23.52
CA PHE A 465 -8.43 4.28 22.89
C PHE A 465 -9.22 3.90 21.65
N ARG A 466 -10.27 4.67 21.38
CA ARG A 466 -10.99 4.62 20.12
C ARG A 466 -11.40 6.01 19.70
N THR A 467 -11.21 6.34 18.43
CA THR A 467 -11.68 7.60 17.84
C THR A 467 -13.09 7.43 17.28
N PHE A 468 -13.84 8.54 17.21
CA PHE A 468 -15.16 8.56 16.60
C PHE A 468 -15.29 9.80 15.72
N ARG A 469 -15.89 9.64 14.55
CA ARG A 469 -16.26 10.75 13.67
C ARG A 469 -17.45 11.52 14.22
N PRO A 470 -17.74 12.75 13.74
CA PRO A 470 -18.91 13.51 14.14
C PRO A 470 -20.26 12.80 13.92
N ASN A 471 -20.33 11.87 12.95
CA ASN A 471 -21.52 11.05 12.71
C ASN A 471 -21.63 9.81 13.62
N GLY A 472 -20.71 9.68 14.61
CA GLY A 472 -20.67 8.56 15.56
C GLY A 472 -19.99 7.29 15.03
N LYS A 473 -19.54 7.25 13.77
CA LYS A 473 -18.85 6.08 13.23
C LYS A 473 -17.47 5.91 13.89
N PRO A 474 -17.17 4.71 14.44
CA PRO A 474 -15.92 4.46 15.13
C PRO A 474 -14.75 4.34 14.15
N GLY A 475 -13.57 4.79 14.60
CA GLY A 475 -12.27 4.49 14.01
C GLY A 475 -11.62 3.26 14.62
N ASP A 476 -10.32 3.14 14.41
CA ASP A 476 -9.51 2.02 14.89
C ASP A 476 -9.35 2.05 16.42
N ILE A 477 -9.10 0.85 16.97
CA ILE A 477 -8.77 0.69 18.38
C ILE A 477 -7.25 0.79 18.52
N THR A 478 -6.79 1.62 19.45
CA THR A 478 -5.37 1.77 19.76
C THR A 478 -5.14 1.44 21.22
N THR A 479 -4.19 0.56 21.51
CA THR A 479 -3.82 0.19 22.89
C THR A 479 -2.42 0.69 23.23
N THR A 480 -2.23 1.14 24.45
CA THR A 480 -0.92 1.53 24.98
C THR A 480 -0.85 1.23 26.46
N ARG A 481 0.36 0.96 26.93
CA ARG A 481 0.64 0.70 28.34
C ARG A 481 1.57 1.76 28.89
N PHE A 482 1.19 2.36 30.01
CA PHE A 482 2.03 3.24 30.82
C PHE A 482 2.52 2.48 32.03
N ILE A 483 3.84 2.31 32.15
CA ILE A 483 4.49 1.50 33.19
C ILE A 483 5.17 2.42 34.20
N LYS A 484 4.73 2.36 35.44
CA LYS A 484 5.44 2.99 36.57
C LYS A 484 6.77 2.23 36.75
N SER A 485 7.86 2.93 36.63
CA SER A 485 9.21 2.36 36.63
C SER A 485 10.05 3.03 37.70
N GLU A 486 11.11 2.35 38.09
CA GLU A 486 12.24 2.91 38.83
C GLU A 486 13.48 2.83 37.92
N TYR A 487 14.49 3.65 38.17
CA TYR A 487 15.73 3.55 37.43
C TYR A 487 16.43 2.23 37.72
N THR A 488 16.58 1.39 36.69
CA THR A 488 17.34 0.14 36.79
C THR A 488 18.79 0.46 37.14
N PRO A 489 19.38 -0.11 38.19
CA PRO A 489 20.77 0.15 38.57
C PRO A 489 21.76 -0.31 37.51
N ALA A 490 22.78 0.48 37.26
CA ALA A 490 23.89 0.10 36.39
C ALA A 490 24.73 -1.04 37.00
N VAL A 491 25.42 -1.81 36.14
CA VAL A 491 26.38 -2.82 36.61
C VAL A 491 27.58 -2.16 37.28
N THR A 492 28.14 -2.79 38.32
CA THR A 492 29.26 -2.26 39.10
C THR A 492 30.60 -2.33 38.37
N ALA A 493 30.78 -3.33 37.51
CA ALA A 493 32.02 -3.52 36.75
C ALA A 493 31.90 -2.85 35.38
N ALA A 494 32.79 -1.89 35.08
CA ALA A 494 32.85 -1.26 33.78
C ALA A 494 33.39 -2.24 32.74
N PRO A 495 32.74 -2.37 31.56
CA PRO A 495 33.27 -3.15 30.44
C PRO A 495 34.61 -2.57 29.96
N SER A 496 35.52 -3.44 29.52
CA SER A 496 36.89 -3.01 29.15
C SER A 496 37.14 -2.90 27.65
N ASN A 497 36.38 -3.65 26.84
CA ASN A 497 36.59 -3.67 25.40
C ASN A 497 35.50 -2.89 24.65
N PRO A 498 35.86 -2.07 23.66
CA PRO A 498 34.91 -1.33 22.87
C PRO A 498 34.16 -2.23 21.88
N GLY A 499 32.91 -1.87 21.59
CA GLY A 499 32.04 -2.54 20.64
C GLY A 499 31.13 -3.60 21.26
N LEU A 500 30.41 -4.29 20.40
CA LEU A 500 29.48 -5.36 20.74
C LEU A 500 30.00 -6.69 20.17
N LYS A 501 29.64 -7.79 20.79
CA LYS A 501 29.95 -9.14 20.32
C LYS A 501 28.73 -9.71 19.59
N ALA A 502 28.87 -9.98 18.29
CA ALA A 502 27.86 -10.62 17.46
C ALA A 502 28.24 -12.07 17.18
N THR A 503 27.38 -13.01 17.53
CA THR A 503 27.50 -14.43 17.18
C THR A 503 26.56 -14.73 16.03
N TRP A 504 27.11 -15.26 14.94
CA TRP A 504 26.34 -15.61 13.75
C TRP A 504 26.02 -17.10 13.72
N HIS A 505 24.78 -17.40 13.39
CA HIS A 505 24.24 -18.73 13.16
C HIS A 505 23.66 -18.80 11.75
N GLU A 506 23.89 -19.87 11.00
CA GLU A 506 23.13 -20.15 9.78
C GLU A 506 21.73 -20.64 10.18
N PHE A 507 20.74 -19.73 10.08
CA PHE A 507 19.44 -19.93 10.69
C PHE A 507 18.32 -19.87 9.64
N LYS A 508 17.46 -20.90 9.62
CA LYS A 508 16.31 -21.04 8.70
C LYS A 508 14.97 -21.01 9.43
N GLY A 509 14.98 -20.74 10.74
CA GLY A 509 13.77 -20.61 11.53
C GLY A 509 13.11 -19.22 11.36
N ASN A 510 12.00 -19.03 12.04
CA ASN A 510 11.19 -17.82 11.95
C ASN A 510 10.92 -17.14 13.32
N LYS A 511 11.72 -17.49 14.35
CA LYS A 511 11.63 -16.89 15.69
C LYS A 511 13.01 -16.66 16.29
N CYS A 512 13.21 -15.48 16.88
CA CYS A 512 14.45 -15.10 17.56
C CYS A 512 14.86 -16.05 18.69
N THR A 513 13.90 -16.65 19.39
CA THR A 513 14.13 -17.61 20.48
C THR A 513 14.73 -18.94 20.01
N GLU A 514 14.72 -19.22 18.71
CA GLU A 514 15.22 -20.48 18.14
C GLU A 514 16.65 -20.36 17.59
N ILE A 515 17.21 -19.17 17.50
CA ILE A 515 18.55 -18.93 16.91
C ILE A 515 19.63 -19.74 17.62
N GLU A 516 19.57 -19.85 18.95
CA GLU A 516 20.54 -20.61 19.75
C GLU A 516 20.57 -22.12 19.44
N LYS A 517 19.50 -22.65 18.83
CA LYS A 517 19.43 -24.07 18.43
C LYS A 517 20.26 -24.38 17.18
N ALA A 518 20.58 -23.33 16.39
CA ALA A 518 21.38 -23.45 15.18
C ALA A 518 22.89 -23.42 15.49
N PRO A 519 23.74 -24.09 14.69
CA PRO A 519 25.19 -24.07 14.88
C PRO A 519 25.76 -22.65 14.80
N VAL A 520 26.79 -22.40 15.64
CA VAL A 520 27.57 -21.14 15.55
C VAL A 520 28.50 -21.23 14.34
N ASN A 521 28.37 -20.24 13.44
CA ASN A 521 29.16 -20.15 12.21
C ASN A 521 30.26 -19.07 12.29
N GLY A 522 30.19 -18.16 13.26
CA GLY A 522 31.21 -17.15 13.45
C GLY A 522 30.93 -16.19 14.60
N ASN A 523 32.01 -15.54 15.07
CA ASN A 523 31.93 -14.48 16.06
C ASN A 523 32.59 -13.22 15.51
N TYR A 524 31.98 -12.07 15.74
CA TYR A 524 32.41 -10.76 15.22
C TYR A 524 32.34 -9.72 16.33
N SER A 525 33.32 -8.80 16.31
CA SER A 525 33.19 -7.52 17.03
C SER A 525 32.61 -6.49 16.07
N ILE A 526 31.60 -5.76 16.50
CA ILE A 526 30.93 -4.73 15.74
C ILE A 526 30.90 -3.43 16.55
N GLU A 527 30.95 -2.29 15.86
CA GLU A 527 31.01 -0.98 16.52
C GLU A 527 29.61 -0.43 16.83
N ASP A 528 28.57 -0.99 16.21
CA ASP A 528 27.17 -0.58 16.35
C ASP A 528 26.25 -1.78 16.15
N VAL A 529 24.95 -1.60 16.36
CA VAL A 529 23.92 -2.60 16.09
C VAL A 529 23.72 -2.73 14.59
N MET A 530 24.37 -3.70 14.00
CA MET A 530 24.40 -3.91 12.55
C MET A 530 24.68 -5.36 12.17
N ILE A 531 24.34 -5.73 10.94
CA ILE A 531 24.73 -7.01 10.36
C ILE A 531 26.22 -6.93 9.98
N PRO A 532 27.09 -7.87 10.49
CA PRO A 532 28.50 -7.85 10.12
C PRO A 532 28.69 -8.07 8.62
N LYS A 533 29.54 -7.28 7.97
CA LYS A 533 29.74 -7.28 6.49
C LYS A 533 30.07 -8.65 5.87
N LYS A 534 30.58 -9.59 6.65
CA LYS A 534 30.96 -10.95 6.18
C LYS A 534 29.83 -11.97 6.29
N VAL A 535 28.75 -11.63 6.97
CA VAL A 535 27.57 -12.49 7.15
C VAL A 535 26.71 -12.41 5.90
N LYS A 536 26.30 -13.56 5.36
CA LYS A 536 25.46 -13.67 4.15
C LYS A 536 24.56 -14.89 4.24
N GLY A 537 23.48 -14.89 3.48
CA GLY A 537 22.53 -16.00 3.41
C GLY A 537 21.47 -15.92 4.52
N ASN A 538 21.02 -17.05 5.01
CA ASN A 538 20.06 -17.12 6.12
C ASN A 538 20.76 -16.76 7.43
N ILE A 539 20.35 -15.67 8.05
CA ILE A 539 21.07 -15.05 9.15
C ILE A 539 20.32 -15.24 10.46
N GLY A 540 21.01 -15.75 11.49
CA GLY A 540 20.63 -15.58 12.89
C GLY A 540 21.77 -14.89 13.63
N LEU A 541 21.49 -13.75 14.26
CA LEU A 541 22.47 -13.02 15.06
C LEU A 541 22.03 -12.94 16.53
N ILE A 542 23.01 -13.15 17.42
CA ILE A 542 22.88 -12.81 18.84
C ILE A 542 23.97 -11.79 19.14
N ILE A 543 23.55 -10.55 19.42
CA ILE A 543 24.46 -9.44 19.70
C ILE A 543 24.40 -9.13 21.19
N LYS A 544 25.54 -9.15 21.86
CA LYS A 544 25.66 -8.90 23.31
C LYS A 544 26.68 -7.83 23.60
N GLY A 545 26.42 -7.09 24.66
CA GLY A 545 27.33 -6.08 25.18
C GLY A 545 26.66 -5.19 26.23
N TYR A 546 27.10 -3.97 26.31
CA TYR A 546 26.57 -2.99 27.27
C TYR A 546 26.28 -1.65 26.59
N ILE A 547 25.23 -1.00 27.05
CA ILE A 547 24.93 0.40 26.71
C ILE A 547 25.35 1.26 27.91
N ASN A 548 26.05 2.36 27.65
CA ASN A 548 26.41 3.36 28.65
C ASN A 548 25.36 4.47 28.69
N ALA A 549 24.51 4.49 29.72
CA ALA A 549 23.58 5.56 29.99
C ALA A 549 24.31 6.79 30.57
N PRO A 550 24.28 7.97 29.91
CA PRO A 550 25.05 9.15 30.38
C PRO A 550 24.47 9.79 31.66
N GLN A 551 23.21 9.57 31.96
CA GLN A 551 22.49 10.09 33.15
C GLN A 551 21.33 9.18 33.53
N ASP A 552 20.73 9.41 34.69
CA ASP A 552 19.45 8.79 35.05
C ASP A 552 18.36 9.37 34.14
N ASP A 553 17.75 8.54 33.30
CA ASP A 553 16.71 9.00 32.37
C ASP A 553 15.83 7.83 31.89
N ILE A 554 14.72 8.17 31.23
CA ILE A 554 13.92 7.23 30.45
C ILE A 554 14.44 7.23 29.02
N TYR A 555 15.04 6.13 28.62
CA TYR A 555 15.60 5.96 27.27
C TYR A 555 14.60 5.28 26.36
N THR A 556 14.45 5.84 25.16
CA THR A 556 13.64 5.30 24.08
C THR A 556 14.55 4.62 23.06
N PHE A 557 14.30 3.36 22.81
CA PHE A 557 15.02 2.52 21.85
C PHE A 557 14.12 2.28 20.65
N ALA A 558 14.61 2.58 19.45
CA ALA A 558 13.94 2.27 18.19
C ALA A 558 14.77 1.23 17.45
N LEU A 559 14.23 0.01 17.29
CA LEU A 559 14.89 -1.11 16.63
C LEU A 559 14.20 -1.37 15.29
N LEU A 560 14.92 -1.10 14.21
CA LEU A 560 14.52 -1.37 12.83
C LEU A 560 15.12 -2.70 12.38
N SER A 561 14.31 -3.62 11.95
CA SER A 561 14.75 -4.89 11.35
C SER A 561 13.87 -5.33 10.19
N ASP A 562 14.45 -6.15 9.35
CA ASP A 562 13.88 -6.98 8.30
C ASP A 562 14.66 -8.31 8.34
N ASP A 563 14.14 -9.42 8.72
CA ASP A 563 12.94 -9.85 9.40
C ASP A 563 12.93 -9.54 10.93
N GLY A 564 12.73 -10.58 11.75
CA GLY A 564 12.46 -10.52 13.19
C GLY A 564 13.63 -10.07 14.06
N SER A 565 13.32 -9.30 15.11
CA SER A 565 14.29 -8.92 16.13
C SER A 565 13.68 -8.75 17.52
N THR A 566 14.52 -8.86 18.56
CA THR A 566 14.17 -8.56 19.95
C THR A 566 15.28 -7.78 20.63
N LEU A 567 14.94 -6.94 21.61
CA LEU A 567 15.89 -6.24 22.47
C LEU A 567 15.59 -6.55 23.93
N VAL A 568 16.61 -7.04 24.63
CA VAL A 568 16.61 -7.26 26.07
C VAL A 568 17.64 -6.34 26.72
N ILE A 569 17.27 -5.65 27.79
CA ILE A 569 18.16 -4.79 28.59
C ILE A 569 18.01 -5.17 30.05
N ASP A 570 19.12 -5.40 30.73
CA ASP A 570 19.15 -5.87 32.13
C ASP A 570 18.30 -7.14 32.36
N GLY A 571 18.22 -8.03 31.36
CA GLY A 571 17.45 -9.27 31.42
C GLY A 571 15.94 -9.10 31.18
N GLU A 572 15.44 -7.88 30.94
CA GLU A 572 14.04 -7.60 30.62
C GLU A 572 13.85 -7.30 29.15
N GLN A 573 12.84 -7.88 28.51
CA GLN A 573 12.50 -7.63 27.10
C GLN A 573 11.87 -6.24 26.95
N VAL A 574 12.57 -5.35 26.24
CA VAL A 574 12.15 -3.97 25.97
C VAL A 574 11.46 -3.85 24.61
N ILE A 575 11.92 -4.61 23.63
CA ILE A 575 11.31 -4.65 22.28
C ILE A 575 11.05 -6.10 21.88
N ASP A 576 9.84 -6.32 21.38
CA ASP A 576 9.41 -7.50 20.67
C ASP A 576 9.02 -7.10 19.23
N ASN A 577 9.90 -7.43 18.28
CA ASN A 577 9.72 -7.27 16.86
C ASN A 577 9.96 -8.62 16.16
N ASP A 578 9.60 -9.74 16.84
CA ASP A 578 9.85 -11.09 16.38
C ASP A 578 8.89 -11.51 15.25
N GLY A 579 9.30 -12.52 14.48
CA GLY A 579 8.55 -13.09 13.37
C GLY A 579 8.97 -12.56 11.99
N PRO A 580 8.55 -13.25 10.90
CA PRO A 580 8.84 -12.80 9.53
C PRO A 580 8.05 -11.54 9.18
N HIS A 581 8.75 -10.52 8.70
CA HIS A 581 8.15 -9.27 8.22
C HIS A 581 9.16 -8.47 7.39
N GLY A 582 8.68 -7.62 6.48
CA GLY A 582 9.52 -6.61 5.83
C GLY A 582 10.03 -5.54 6.81
N PRO A 583 10.79 -4.52 6.34
CA PRO A 583 11.38 -3.50 7.20
C PRO A 583 10.37 -2.89 8.15
N ARG A 584 10.56 -3.09 9.46
CA ARG A 584 9.67 -2.57 10.51
C ARG A 584 10.48 -2.05 11.70
N GLU A 585 10.15 -0.84 12.15
CA GLU A 585 10.71 -0.25 13.36
C GLU A 585 9.74 -0.41 14.52
N VAL A 586 10.24 -0.94 15.64
CA VAL A 586 9.50 -1.03 16.91
C VAL A 586 10.23 -0.24 17.98
N VAL A 587 9.44 0.49 18.78
CA VAL A 587 9.94 1.38 19.83
C VAL A 587 9.61 0.80 21.20
N GLY A 588 10.59 0.80 22.11
CA GLY A 588 10.43 0.45 23.52
C GLY A 588 11.14 1.46 24.42
N GLN A 589 10.67 1.58 25.67
CA GLN A 589 11.27 2.47 26.65
C GLN A 589 11.73 1.72 27.90
N LYS A 590 12.82 2.21 28.51
CA LYS A 590 13.31 1.72 29.80
C LYS A 590 13.94 2.85 30.61
N ALA A 591 13.63 2.90 31.89
CA ALA A 591 14.26 3.80 32.85
C ALA A 591 15.60 3.21 33.31
N LEU A 592 16.72 3.89 33.04
CA LEU A 592 18.07 3.45 33.36
C LEU A 592 18.76 4.48 34.24
N ALA A 593 19.46 3.99 35.30
CA ALA A 593 20.39 4.81 36.05
C ALA A 593 21.65 5.08 35.21
N LYS A 594 22.37 6.15 35.53
CA LYS A 594 23.65 6.44 34.89
C LYS A 594 24.64 5.26 35.02
N GLY A 595 25.23 4.83 33.92
CA GLY A 595 26.25 3.78 33.87
C GLY A 595 25.96 2.71 32.82
N TYR A 596 26.58 1.54 32.96
CA TYR A 596 26.53 0.47 31.98
C TYR A 596 25.39 -0.51 32.26
N HIS A 597 24.65 -0.85 31.19
CA HIS A 597 23.55 -1.79 31.23
C HIS A 597 23.77 -2.91 30.19
N PRO A 598 23.68 -4.18 30.56
CA PRO A 598 23.82 -5.28 29.62
C PRO A 598 22.66 -5.29 28.63
N ILE A 599 22.99 -5.51 27.35
CA ILE A 599 22.04 -5.66 26.27
C ILE A 599 22.21 -6.99 25.54
N GLU A 600 21.11 -7.54 25.08
CA GLU A 600 21.07 -8.64 24.13
C GLU A 600 20.09 -8.29 23.02
N ILE A 601 20.56 -8.34 21.76
CA ILE A 601 19.71 -8.21 20.59
C ILE A 601 19.76 -9.54 19.85
N ARG A 602 18.60 -10.06 19.51
CA ARG A 602 18.45 -11.21 18.63
C ARG A 602 17.83 -10.73 17.32
N TYR A 603 18.32 -11.25 16.22
CA TYR A 603 17.88 -10.88 14.89
C TYR A 603 17.96 -12.06 13.95
N PHE A 604 16.96 -12.23 13.08
CA PHE A 604 17.07 -13.16 11.96
C PHE A 604 16.56 -12.52 10.66
N ASP A 605 17.09 -13.04 9.54
CA ASP A 605 16.72 -12.67 8.19
C ASP A 605 17.01 -13.83 7.23
N GLN A 606 16.15 -14.00 6.22
CA GLN A 606 16.25 -15.09 5.26
C GLN A 606 16.61 -14.63 3.84
N ASN A 607 16.50 -13.34 3.52
CA ASN A 607 16.61 -12.86 2.14
C ASN A 607 17.43 -11.58 1.94
N GLY A 608 18.23 -11.16 2.94
CA GLY A 608 19.08 -9.97 2.83
C GLY A 608 18.43 -8.71 3.37
N GLY A 609 18.22 -8.66 4.68
CA GLY A 609 17.55 -7.60 5.38
C GLY A 609 18.46 -6.52 5.96
N GLN A 610 17.92 -5.80 6.94
CA GLN A 610 18.60 -4.71 7.64
C GLN A 610 18.38 -4.79 9.15
N LEU A 611 19.36 -4.27 9.90
CA LEU A 611 19.29 -4.15 11.34
C LEU A 611 19.93 -2.82 11.76
N LYS A 612 19.17 -1.98 12.50
CA LYS A 612 19.65 -0.70 13.06
C LYS A 612 18.93 -0.41 14.38
N MET A 613 19.64 0.23 15.29
CA MET A 613 19.05 0.73 16.53
C MET A 613 19.37 2.22 16.69
N LYS A 614 18.38 2.98 17.16
CA LYS A 614 18.55 4.36 17.62
C LYS A 614 18.14 4.45 19.08
N VAL A 615 18.75 5.36 19.79
CA VAL A 615 18.43 5.64 21.19
C VAL A 615 18.25 7.13 21.39
N SER A 616 17.21 7.51 22.14
CA SER A 616 16.96 8.90 22.51
C SER A 616 16.63 9.01 24.00
N GLY A 617 16.89 10.18 24.59
CA GLY A 617 16.47 10.51 25.93
C GLY A 617 14.98 10.88 26.00
N ASN A 618 14.49 11.17 27.19
CA ASN A 618 13.11 11.59 27.43
C ASN A 618 12.75 12.94 26.76
N ASP A 619 13.76 13.74 26.38
CA ASP A 619 13.58 14.98 25.60
C ASP A 619 13.42 14.72 24.08
N GLY A 620 13.42 13.47 23.64
CA GLY A 620 13.29 13.04 22.25
C GLY A 620 14.54 13.24 21.40
N LYS A 621 15.64 13.74 21.94
CA LYS A 621 16.88 13.91 21.19
C LYS A 621 17.63 12.60 21.07
N GLU A 622 18.09 12.30 19.88
CA GLU A 622 18.94 11.13 19.62
C GLU A 622 20.28 11.28 20.35
N ILE A 623 20.69 10.22 21.02
CA ILE A 623 21.92 10.17 21.80
C ILE A 623 22.85 9.13 21.17
N PRO A 624 24.12 9.49 20.90
CA PRO A 624 25.13 8.50 20.54
C PRO A 624 25.53 7.70 21.78
N PHE A 625 25.28 6.39 21.78
CA PHE A 625 25.72 5.50 22.84
C PHE A 625 27.12 4.94 22.55
N THR A 626 27.95 4.86 23.58
CA THR A 626 29.18 4.11 23.54
C THR A 626 28.87 2.64 23.82
N HIS A 627 29.08 1.78 22.83
CA HIS A 627 28.85 0.35 22.94
C HIS A 627 30.15 -0.33 23.40
N LEU A 628 30.08 -1.05 24.52
CA LEU A 628 31.20 -1.79 25.08
C LEU A 628 30.76 -3.24 25.32
N TYR A 629 31.72 -4.19 25.33
CA TYR A 629 31.44 -5.54 25.78
C TYR A 629 32.42 -5.95 26.90
N ALA A 630 31.95 -6.79 27.80
CA ALA A 630 32.78 -7.35 28.84
C ALA A 630 33.38 -8.70 28.40
N HIS A 631 34.48 -9.04 28.97
CA HIS A 631 35.14 -10.35 28.78
C HIS A 631 34.37 -11.46 29.47
#